data_38518fd93db3a2271293c220603ab173
#
_entry.id   38518fd93db3a2271293c220603ab173
#
_cell.length_a   1.000
_cell.length_b   1.000
_cell.length_c   1.000
_cell.angle_alpha   90.00
_cell.angle_beta   90.00
_cell.angle_gamma   90.00
#
_symmetry.space_group_name_H-M   'P 1'
#
loop_
_entity.id
_entity.type
_entity.pdbx_description
1 polymer ?
#
loop_
_entity_poly.entity_id
_entity_poly.type
_entity_poly.pdbx_seq_one_letter_code
_entity_poly.pdbx_strand_id
1 'polypeptide(L)'
;MRENNLERFIKAQESDYKTAFAEIKSGHKRSCWMWYIFPQIQGLGSSGTAMYYSIEDYEEAKAYIENAVTNAHLREISEALLQLESNDATRVMGWPDDLKLRSSMTLFALATKENEVFRKVLDKFFGGKLDAQTVDILNMGHLVMQIEDPDFGCEGRPDGEEAMAKVYLKVLKTEEEFQTEIPDAELYQKEINEGDEVAFSPDGVILKL
;
A
#
# COMPACT_ATOMS: atom_id res chain seq x y z
N MET A 1 19.97 -14.34 10.54
CA MET A 1 18.97 -14.06 9.49
C MET A 1 18.17 -15.34 9.31
N ARG A 2 16.87 -15.31 9.58
CA ARG A 2 15.99 -16.43 9.18
C ARG A 2 15.94 -16.41 7.66
N GLU A 3 16.07 -17.59 7.04
CA GLU A 3 15.79 -17.73 5.61
C GLU A 3 14.32 -17.37 5.38
N ASN A 4 14.07 -16.33 4.57
CA ASN A 4 12.71 -15.96 4.19
C ASN A 4 12.06 -17.14 3.46
N ASN A 5 11.11 -17.81 4.11
CA ASN A 5 10.47 -18.99 3.55
C ASN A 5 9.36 -18.62 2.56
N LEU A 6 9.74 -18.10 1.39
CA LEU A 6 8.80 -17.79 0.32
C LEU A 6 8.23 -19.02 -0.39
N GLU A 7 8.83 -20.20 -0.18
CA GLU A 7 8.34 -21.46 -0.80
C GLU A 7 6.87 -21.74 -0.48
N ARG A 8 6.38 -21.35 0.71
CA ARG A 8 4.98 -21.53 1.06
C ARG A 8 4.03 -20.80 0.12
N PHE A 9 4.40 -19.59 -0.29
CA PHE A 9 3.63 -18.81 -1.26
C PHE A 9 3.74 -19.41 -2.66
N ILE A 10 4.96 -19.70 -3.11
CA ILE A 10 5.23 -20.22 -4.46
C ILE A 10 4.44 -21.52 -4.68
N LYS A 11 4.53 -22.48 -3.76
CA LYS A 11 3.80 -23.76 -3.87
C LYS A 11 2.29 -23.58 -3.91
N ALA A 12 1.74 -22.70 -3.07
CA ALA A 12 0.30 -22.43 -3.08
C ALA A 12 -0.13 -21.75 -4.37
N GLN A 13 0.67 -20.81 -4.87
CA GLN A 13 0.41 -20.11 -6.13
C GLN A 13 0.52 -21.01 -7.36
N GLU A 14 1.45 -21.97 -7.38
CA GLU A 14 1.54 -22.98 -8.47
C GLU A 14 0.21 -23.72 -8.68
N SER A 15 -0.50 -24.02 -7.59
CA SER A 15 -1.80 -24.69 -7.65
C SER A 15 -2.94 -23.76 -8.06
N ASP A 16 -3.02 -22.58 -7.46
CA ASP A 16 -4.27 -21.82 -7.42
C ASP A 16 -4.22 -20.49 -8.18
N TYR A 17 -3.03 -20.02 -8.61
CA TYR A 17 -2.90 -18.70 -9.24
C TYR A 17 -3.79 -18.54 -10.49
N LYS A 18 -3.81 -19.56 -11.37
CA LYS A 18 -4.64 -19.52 -12.58
C LYS A 18 -6.13 -19.36 -12.27
N THR A 19 -6.60 -20.02 -11.21
CA THR A 19 -7.99 -19.92 -10.75
C THR A 19 -8.24 -18.52 -10.17
N ALA A 20 -7.35 -18.03 -9.31
CA ALA A 20 -7.44 -16.69 -8.72
C ALA A 20 -7.48 -15.61 -9.80
N PHE A 21 -6.59 -15.68 -10.77
CA PHE A 21 -6.53 -14.72 -11.89
C PHE A 21 -7.80 -14.74 -12.74
N ALA A 22 -8.34 -15.94 -13.06
CA ALA A 22 -9.58 -16.07 -13.81
C ALA A 22 -10.79 -15.51 -13.05
N GLU A 23 -10.86 -15.73 -11.73
CA GLU A 23 -11.90 -15.19 -10.87
C GLU A 23 -11.83 -13.66 -10.81
N ILE A 24 -10.65 -13.07 -10.62
CA ILE A 24 -10.48 -11.61 -10.65
C ILE A 24 -10.88 -11.05 -12.00
N LYS A 25 -10.43 -11.62 -13.12
CA LYS A 25 -10.86 -11.19 -14.46
C LYS A 25 -12.37 -11.26 -14.70
N SER A 26 -13.04 -12.19 -14.01
CA SER A 26 -14.52 -12.27 -14.05
C SER A 26 -15.21 -11.25 -13.13
N GLY A 27 -14.46 -10.48 -12.35
CA GLY A 27 -14.96 -9.48 -11.40
C GLY A 27 -15.56 -10.08 -10.12
N HIS A 28 -15.31 -11.35 -9.82
CA HIS A 28 -15.88 -11.97 -8.64
C HIS A 28 -15.04 -13.13 -8.10
N LYS A 29 -14.46 -12.94 -6.90
CA LYS A 29 -13.75 -13.96 -6.14
C LYS A 29 -14.72 -15.01 -5.61
N ARG A 30 -14.33 -16.29 -5.68
CA ARG A 30 -15.15 -17.44 -5.25
C ARG A 30 -14.38 -18.42 -4.37
N SER A 31 -13.09 -18.61 -4.65
CA SER A 31 -12.26 -19.63 -4.01
C SER A 31 -11.38 -19.09 -2.89
N CYS A 32 -10.76 -19.99 -2.10
CA CYS A 32 -10.06 -19.66 -0.86
C CYS A 32 -8.55 -19.43 -1.09
N TRP A 33 -8.15 -18.48 -1.91
CA TRP A 33 -6.77 -18.22 -2.26
C TRP A 33 -6.21 -16.89 -1.71
N MET A 34 -7.00 -16.13 -0.99
CA MET A 34 -6.65 -14.76 -0.57
C MET A 34 -5.31 -14.66 0.17
N TRP A 35 -5.04 -15.56 1.09
CA TRP A 35 -3.90 -15.50 2.00
C TRP A 35 -2.52 -15.54 1.34
N TYR A 36 -2.39 -16.23 0.20
CA TYR A 36 -1.13 -16.41 -0.50
C TYR A 36 -1.04 -15.70 -1.86
N ILE A 37 -2.15 -15.17 -2.36
CA ILE A 37 -2.17 -14.31 -3.55
C ILE A 37 -2.03 -12.83 -3.16
N PHE A 38 -2.73 -12.40 -2.10
CA PHE A 38 -2.65 -11.07 -1.52
C PHE A 38 -2.27 -11.18 -0.04
N PRO A 39 -1.01 -11.56 0.27
CA PRO A 39 -0.62 -11.78 1.67
C PRO A 39 -0.62 -10.46 2.46
N GLN A 40 -0.89 -10.57 3.74
CA GLN A 40 -0.92 -9.47 4.70
C GLN A 40 0.25 -9.57 5.66
N ILE A 41 0.60 -8.44 6.30
CA ILE A 41 1.56 -8.44 7.42
C ILE A 41 1.04 -9.29 8.58
N GLN A 42 1.94 -9.94 9.31
CA GLN A 42 1.63 -10.71 10.52
C GLN A 42 0.98 -9.82 11.57
N GLY A 43 -0.01 -10.36 12.26
CA GLY A 43 -0.75 -9.64 13.32
C GLY A 43 -2.19 -9.25 12.93
N LEU A 44 -2.53 -9.22 11.63
CA LEU A 44 -3.89 -8.89 11.18
C LEU A 44 -4.85 -10.07 11.21
N GLY A 45 -4.36 -11.29 11.01
CA GLY A 45 -5.17 -12.49 10.99
C GLY A 45 -4.83 -13.46 12.12
N SER A 46 -5.84 -14.14 12.69
CA SER A 46 -5.68 -15.07 13.82
C SER A 46 -5.89 -16.54 13.46
N SER A 47 -6.40 -16.86 12.26
CA SER A 47 -6.56 -18.26 11.84
C SER A 47 -5.21 -18.91 11.51
N GLY A 48 -5.12 -20.25 11.66
CA GLY A 48 -3.90 -20.97 11.31
C GLY A 48 -3.41 -20.72 9.88
N THR A 49 -4.33 -20.60 8.91
CA THR A 49 -4.02 -20.29 7.53
C THR A 49 -3.51 -18.85 7.38
N ALA A 50 -4.15 -17.88 8.05
CA ALA A 50 -3.73 -16.49 8.03
C ALA A 50 -2.33 -16.32 8.63
N MET A 51 -2.04 -16.99 9.76
CA MET A 51 -0.71 -16.97 10.38
C MET A 51 0.35 -17.67 9.52
N TYR A 52 0.02 -18.78 8.89
CA TYR A 52 0.97 -19.50 8.03
C TYR A 52 1.40 -18.72 6.78
N TYR A 53 0.46 -18.01 6.16
CA TYR A 53 0.69 -17.20 4.95
C TYR A 53 0.86 -15.71 5.23
N SER A 54 1.04 -15.28 6.49
CA SER A 54 1.38 -13.90 6.77
C SER A 54 2.82 -13.58 6.40
N ILE A 55 3.06 -12.37 5.96
CA ILE A 55 4.40 -11.78 5.82
C ILE A 55 4.90 -11.43 7.23
N GLU A 56 6.03 -11.97 7.65
CA GLU A 56 6.53 -11.85 9.02
C GLU A 56 6.92 -10.41 9.38
N ASP A 57 7.60 -9.73 8.46
CA ASP A 57 8.11 -8.38 8.65
C ASP A 57 8.33 -7.64 7.32
N TYR A 58 8.85 -6.42 7.42
CA TYR A 58 9.17 -5.59 6.25
C TYR A 58 10.21 -6.21 5.33
N GLU A 59 11.21 -6.91 5.86
CA GLU A 59 12.25 -7.54 5.06
C GLU A 59 11.70 -8.75 4.27
N GLU A 60 10.76 -9.51 4.84
CA GLU A 60 10.07 -10.55 4.06
C GLU A 60 9.15 -9.96 3.00
N ALA A 61 8.50 -8.81 3.25
CA ALA A 61 7.73 -8.11 2.21
C ALA A 61 8.61 -7.69 1.02
N LYS A 62 9.80 -7.17 1.29
CA LYS A 62 10.80 -6.84 0.25
C LYS A 62 11.25 -8.08 -0.50
N ALA A 63 11.60 -9.16 0.21
CA ALA A 63 11.99 -10.41 -0.42
C ALA A 63 10.86 -10.99 -1.30
N TYR A 64 9.60 -10.85 -0.90
CA TYR A 64 8.44 -11.27 -1.70
C TYR A 64 8.36 -10.51 -3.03
N ILE A 65 8.62 -9.19 -3.03
CA ILE A 65 8.63 -8.34 -4.23
C ILE A 65 9.92 -8.56 -5.07
N GLU A 66 11.03 -8.92 -4.46
CA GLU A 66 12.28 -9.23 -5.18
C GLU A 66 12.24 -10.62 -5.85
N ASN A 67 11.40 -11.52 -5.37
CA ASN A 67 11.25 -12.84 -5.96
C ASN A 67 10.45 -12.78 -7.27
N ALA A 68 11.04 -13.31 -8.35
CA ALA A 68 10.48 -13.18 -9.70
C ALA A 68 9.06 -13.76 -9.84
N VAL A 69 8.74 -14.87 -9.15
CA VAL A 69 7.42 -15.54 -9.27
C VAL A 69 6.36 -14.77 -8.50
N THR A 70 6.59 -14.51 -7.20
CA THR A 70 5.60 -13.84 -6.34
C THR A 70 5.35 -12.40 -6.79
N ASN A 71 6.37 -11.68 -7.23
CA ASN A 71 6.24 -10.34 -7.77
C ASN A 71 5.43 -10.32 -9.07
N ALA A 72 5.76 -11.21 -10.03
CA ALA A 72 5.04 -11.26 -11.30
C ALA A 72 3.55 -11.54 -11.07
N HIS A 73 3.22 -12.53 -10.26
CA HIS A 73 1.84 -12.89 -9.95
C HIS A 73 1.09 -11.76 -9.24
N LEU A 74 1.70 -11.14 -8.23
CA LEU A 74 1.05 -10.05 -7.48
C LEU A 74 0.77 -8.84 -8.39
N ARG A 75 1.72 -8.48 -9.26
CA ARG A 75 1.52 -7.36 -10.20
C ARG A 75 0.48 -7.68 -11.24
N GLU A 76 0.57 -8.85 -11.89
CA GLU A 76 -0.37 -9.25 -12.94
C GLU A 76 -1.82 -9.29 -12.44
N ILE A 77 -2.06 -9.87 -11.25
CA ILE A 77 -3.41 -9.93 -10.69
C ILE A 77 -3.90 -8.56 -10.20
N SER A 78 -2.99 -7.69 -9.72
CA SER A 78 -3.31 -6.30 -9.38
C SER A 78 -3.66 -5.48 -10.62
N GLU A 79 -2.95 -5.67 -11.73
CA GLU A 79 -3.30 -5.06 -13.02
C GLU A 79 -4.67 -5.54 -13.52
N ALA A 80 -5.00 -6.83 -13.33
CA ALA A 80 -6.31 -7.36 -13.68
C ALA A 80 -7.44 -6.71 -12.87
N LEU A 81 -7.23 -6.39 -11.57
CA LEU A 81 -8.16 -5.61 -10.76
C LEU A 81 -8.39 -4.20 -11.34
N LEU A 82 -7.34 -3.56 -11.85
CA LEU A 82 -7.44 -2.23 -12.46
C LEU A 82 -8.27 -2.23 -13.76
N GLN A 83 -8.33 -3.33 -14.49
CA GLN A 83 -9.12 -3.47 -15.72
C GLN A 83 -10.62 -3.69 -15.49
N LEU A 84 -11.04 -3.97 -14.25
CA LEU A 84 -12.46 -4.16 -13.93
C LEU A 84 -13.22 -2.82 -14.05
N GLU A 85 -14.46 -2.87 -14.50
CA GLU A 85 -15.36 -1.70 -14.50
C GLU A 85 -15.77 -1.30 -13.08
N SER A 86 -15.89 -2.29 -12.17
CA SER A 86 -16.26 -2.05 -10.77
C SER A 86 -15.11 -1.42 -9.98
N ASN A 87 -15.43 -0.46 -9.14
CA ASN A 87 -14.58 0.09 -8.09
C ASN A 87 -15.03 -0.32 -6.66
N ASP A 88 -15.95 -1.27 -6.55
CA ASP A 88 -16.45 -1.80 -5.30
C ASP A 88 -15.65 -3.07 -4.93
N ALA A 89 -14.72 -2.92 -3.97
CA ALA A 89 -13.87 -4.02 -3.49
C ALA A 89 -14.70 -5.16 -2.90
N THR A 90 -15.77 -4.85 -2.16
CA THR A 90 -16.62 -5.86 -1.51
C THR A 90 -17.39 -6.68 -2.55
N ARG A 91 -17.83 -6.04 -3.64
CA ARG A 91 -18.48 -6.76 -4.75
C ARG A 91 -17.52 -7.72 -5.45
N VAL A 92 -16.26 -7.34 -5.62
CA VAL A 92 -15.24 -8.16 -6.32
C VAL A 92 -14.68 -9.25 -5.43
N MET A 93 -14.30 -8.91 -4.19
CA MET A 93 -13.56 -9.80 -3.29
C MET A 93 -14.46 -10.53 -2.30
N GLY A 94 -15.60 -9.95 -1.92
CA GLY A 94 -16.42 -10.39 -0.81
C GLY A 94 -15.86 -9.91 0.55
N TRP A 95 -16.75 -9.78 1.54
CA TRP A 95 -16.33 -9.49 2.91
C TRP A 95 -15.87 -10.78 3.62
N PRO A 96 -14.74 -10.80 4.37
CA PRO A 96 -13.84 -9.69 4.68
C PRO A 96 -12.59 -9.63 3.77
N ASP A 97 -12.60 -10.25 2.60
CA ASP A 97 -11.42 -10.32 1.72
C ASP A 97 -11.12 -8.96 1.05
N ASP A 98 -12.12 -8.08 0.93
CA ASP A 98 -11.94 -6.68 0.55
C ASP A 98 -10.99 -5.92 1.50
N LEU A 99 -11.13 -6.10 2.80
CA LEU A 99 -10.23 -5.50 3.81
C LEU A 99 -8.81 -6.07 3.70
N LYS A 100 -8.69 -7.38 3.43
CA LYS A 100 -7.38 -8.01 3.22
C LYS A 100 -6.69 -7.51 1.96
N LEU A 101 -7.47 -7.21 0.89
CA LEU A 101 -6.91 -6.59 -0.30
C LEU A 101 -6.30 -5.23 0.04
N ARG A 102 -7.01 -4.39 0.81
CA ARG A 102 -6.50 -3.09 1.26
C ARG A 102 -5.20 -3.24 2.04
N SER A 103 -5.16 -4.14 3.03
CA SER A 103 -3.98 -4.40 3.83
C SER A 103 -2.78 -4.87 2.98
N SER A 104 -3.02 -5.81 2.05
CA SER A 104 -1.97 -6.31 1.15
C SER A 104 -1.44 -5.22 0.22
N MET A 105 -2.31 -4.42 -0.39
CA MET A 105 -1.89 -3.32 -1.26
C MET A 105 -1.12 -2.25 -0.48
N THR A 106 -1.52 -1.96 0.77
CA THR A 106 -0.79 -1.07 1.67
C THR A 106 0.61 -1.60 1.95
N LEU A 107 0.73 -2.88 2.33
CA LEU A 107 2.02 -3.52 2.60
C LEU A 107 2.99 -3.36 1.43
N PHE A 108 2.55 -3.70 0.22
CA PHE A 108 3.43 -3.69 -0.95
C PHE A 108 3.63 -2.28 -1.54
N ALA A 109 2.71 -1.34 -1.33
CA ALA A 109 2.94 0.06 -1.63
C ALA A 109 4.07 0.66 -0.79
N LEU A 110 4.24 0.18 0.46
CA LEU A 110 5.28 0.61 1.37
C LEU A 110 6.58 -0.22 1.27
N ALA A 111 6.57 -1.39 0.61
CA ALA A 111 7.72 -2.29 0.54
C ALA A 111 8.61 -2.08 -0.70
N THR A 112 8.17 -1.38 -1.73
CA THR A 112 8.93 -1.20 -2.98
C THR A 112 8.78 0.19 -3.57
N LYS A 113 9.82 0.68 -4.26
CA LYS A 113 9.77 1.92 -5.05
C LYS A 113 8.91 1.77 -6.30
N GLU A 114 8.83 0.57 -6.86
CA GLU A 114 8.01 0.26 -8.04
C GLU A 114 6.57 -0.09 -7.62
N ASN A 115 5.93 0.80 -6.88
CA ASN A 115 4.67 0.55 -6.19
C ASN A 115 3.42 1.09 -6.91
N GLU A 116 3.58 1.66 -8.09
CA GLU A 116 2.51 2.36 -8.81
C GLU A 116 1.22 1.51 -8.99
N VAL A 117 1.37 0.22 -9.31
CA VAL A 117 0.22 -0.67 -9.49
C VAL A 117 -0.56 -0.86 -8.18
N PHE A 118 0.12 -0.96 -7.05
CA PHE A 118 -0.52 -1.15 -5.74
C PHE A 118 -1.24 0.12 -5.29
N ARG A 119 -0.62 1.29 -5.50
CA ARG A 119 -1.25 2.59 -5.26
C ARG A 119 -2.50 2.78 -6.11
N LYS A 120 -2.45 2.47 -7.41
CA LYS A 120 -3.61 2.54 -8.29
C LYS A 120 -4.76 1.64 -7.83
N VAL A 121 -4.47 0.46 -7.27
CA VAL A 121 -5.51 -0.40 -6.69
C VAL A 121 -6.10 0.26 -5.44
N LEU A 122 -5.27 0.85 -4.57
CA LEU A 122 -5.75 1.63 -3.42
C LEU A 122 -6.61 2.81 -3.87
N ASP A 123 -6.18 3.57 -4.86
CA ASP A 123 -6.95 4.70 -5.41
C ASP A 123 -8.31 4.25 -5.93
N LYS A 124 -8.33 3.19 -6.74
CA LYS A 124 -9.55 2.70 -7.39
C LYS A 124 -10.59 2.16 -6.40
N PHE A 125 -10.16 1.38 -5.43
CA PHE A 125 -11.07 0.62 -4.56
C PHE A 125 -11.22 1.21 -3.17
N PHE A 126 -10.29 2.06 -2.71
CA PHE A 126 -10.24 2.56 -1.33
C PHE A 126 -10.01 4.08 -1.24
N GLY A 127 -10.11 4.80 -2.38
CA GLY A 127 -9.94 6.26 -2.41
C GLY A 127 -8.52 6.70 -2.01
N GLY A 128 -7.52 5.91 -2.34
CA GLY A 128 -6.10 6.18 -2.03
C GLY A 128 -5.69 5.94 -0.58
N LYS A 129 -6.62 5.53 0.29
CA LYS A 129 -6.35 5.37 1.73
C LYS A 129 -5.65 4.06 2.04
N LEU A 130 -4.57 4.16 2.80
CA LEU A 130 -3.85 3.03 3.35
C LEU A 130 -4.64 2.31 4.45
N ASP A 131 -4.29 1.05 4.73
CA ASP A 131 -4.76 0.32 5.90
C ASP A 131 -3.96 0.75 7.14
N ALA A 132 -4.61 1.46 8.06
CA ALA A 132 -3.96 2.02 9.24
C ALA A 132 -3.30 0.95 10.13
N GLN A 133 -3.93 -0.24 10.27
CA GLN A 133 -3.36 -1.32 11.07
C GLN A 133 -2.05 -1.87 10.46
N THR A 134 -1.98 -1.99 9.13
CA THR A 134 -0.74 -2.38 8.44
C THR A 134 0.36 -1.35 8.67
N VAL A 135 0.04 -0.06 8.56
CA VAL A 135 1.00 1.04 8.78
C VAL A 135 1.51 1.06 10.22
N ASP A 136 0.61 0.85 11.20
CA ASP A 136 0.97 0.79 12.62
C ASP A 136 1.91 -0.38 12.93
N ILE A 137 1.61 -1.59 12.42
CA ILE A 137 2.47 -2.77 12.59
C ILE A 137 3.86 -2.52 11.98
N LEU A 138 3.93 -1.88 10.82
CA LEU A 138 5.20 -1.54 10.16
C LEU A 138 5.93 -0.37 10.84
N ASN A 139 5.28 0.36 11.74
CA ASN A 139 5.79 1.57 12.39
C ASN A 139 6.18 2.69 11.40
N MET A 140 5.39 2.88 10.36
CA MET A 140 5.64 3.84 9.28
C MET A 140 4.69 5.04 9.30
N GLY A 141 3.86 5.18 10.33
CA GLY A 141 2.87 6.26 10.44
C GLY A 141 3.48 7.57 10.93
N HIS A 142 3.00 8.68 10.38
CA HIS A 142 3.38 10.04 10.75
C HIS A 142 2.12 10.90 10.89
N LEU A 143 2.13 11.83 11.85
CA LEU A 143 1.09 12.87 11.98
C LEU A 143 1.56 14.14 11.29
N VAL A 144 0.75 14.73 10.46
CA VAL A 144 0.98 16.06 9.88
C VAL A 144 0.69 17.10 10.93
N MET A 145 1.73 17.77 11.44
CA MET A 145 1.60 18.77 12.51
C MET A 145 1.27 20.14 11.96
N GLN A 146 1.94 20.54 10.87
CA GLN A 146 1.79 21.85 10.26
C GLN A 146 2.19 21.77 8.78
N ILE A 147 1.53 22.55 7.96
CA ILE A 147 1.86 22.77 6.54
C ILE A 147 2.09 24.26 6.35
N GLU A 148 3.28 24.64 5.90
CA GLU A 148 3.61 25.99 5.49
C GLU A 148 3.56 26.08 3.97
N ASP A 149 2.70 26.96 3.47
CA ASP A 149 2.57 27.21 2.04
C ASP A 149 3.88 27.75 1.44
N PRO A 150 4.14 27.49 0.14
CA PRO A 150 5.29 28.04 -0.54
C PRO A 150 5.26 29.56 -0.53
N ASP A 151 6.30 30.21 0.02
CA ASP A 151 6.44 31.67 0.01
C ASP A 151 7.40 32.09 -1.11
N PHE A 152 6.87 32.74 -2.14
CA PHE A 152 7.63 33.28 -3.27
C PHE A 152 7.94 34.79 -3.13
N GLY A 153 7.64 35.39 -1.97
CA GLY A 153 7.84 36.81 -1.72
C GLY A 153 7.05 37.71 -2.64
N CYS A 154 7.49 38.97 -2.77
CA CYS A 154 6.81 39.97 -3.61
C CYS A 154 7.03 39.77 -5.10
N GLU A 155 7.96 38.95 -5.52
CA GLU A 155 8.32 38.74 -6.94
C GLU A 155 7.45 37.68 -7.62
N GLY A 156 6.68 36.93 -6.81
CA GLY A 156 5.84 35.83 -7.29
C GLY A 156 6.62 34.56 -7.65
N ARG A 157 5.90 33.51 -8.01
CA ARG A 157 6.50 32.22 -8.36
C ARG A 157 7.26 32.33 -9.70
N PRO A 158 8.54 31.87 -9.77
CA PRO A 158 9.28 31.75 -11.02
C PRO A 158 8.58 30.83 -12.02
N ASP A 159 8.61 31.15 -13.30
CA ASP A 159 8.04 30.32 -14.34
C ASP A 159 8.72 28.96 -14.41
N GLY A 160 7.93 27.89 -14.25
CA GLY A 160 8.39 26.49 -14.38
C GLY A 160 8.94 25.87 -13.09
N GLU A 161 9.00 26.59 -11.97
CA GLU A 161 9.33 25.99 -10.68
C GLU A 161 8.10 25.32 -10.02
N GLU A 162 8.32 24.14 -9.43
CA GLU A 162 7.30 23.46 -8.64
C GLU A 162 7.16 24.12 -7.28
N ALA A 163 5.93 24.38 -6.86
CA ALA A 163 5.67 24.93 -5.54
C ALA A 163 5.84 23.84 -4.47
N MET A 164 6.80 24.04 -3.55
CA MET A 164 7.09 23.09 -2.47
C MET A 164 6.58 23.65 -1.15
N ALA A 165 5.66 22.94 -0.51
CA ALA A 165 5.22 23.24 0.84
C ALA A 165 6.19 22.61 1.85
N LYS A 166 6.45 23.29 2.97
CA LYS A 166 7.15 22.70 4.11
C LYS A 166 6.14 22.00 5.01
N VAL A 167 6.35 20.70 5.22
CA VAL A 167 5.49 19.86 6.05
C VAL A 167 6.24 19.42 7.29
N TYR A 168 5.68 19.76 8.45
CA TYR A 168 6.20 19.33 9.75
C TYR A 168 5.46 18.07 10.19
N LEU A 169 6.21 17.05 10.51
CA LEU A 169 5.72 15.70 10.75
C LEU A 169 6.23 15.17 12.10
N LYS A 170 5.37 14.38 12.73
CA LYS A 170 5.70 13.66 13.97
C LYS A 170 5.57 12.16 13.71
N VAL A 171 6.62 11.40 13.97
CA VAL A 171 6.59 9.92 13.90
C VAL A 171 5.66 9.40 15.00
N LEU A 172 4.59 8.68 14.64
CA LEU A 172 3.57 8.25 15.61
C LEU A 172 4.14 7.37 16.73
N LYS A 173 5.13 6.53 16.42
CA LYS A 173 5.71 5.60 17.40
C LYS A 173 6.76 6.21 18.32
N THR A 174 7.66 7.04 17.79
CA THR A 174 8.81 7.59 18.55
C THR A 174 8.57 9.00 19.06
N GLU A 175 7.52 9.65 18.58
CA GLU A 175 7.19 11.06 18.80
C GLU A 175 8.27 12.05 18.32
N GLU A 176 9.25 11.58 17.54
CA GLU A 176 10.26 12.43 16.90
C GLU A 176 9.62 13.32 15.84
N GLU A 177 10.03 14.57 15.83
CA GLU A 177 9.55 15.57 14.87
C GLU A 177 10.63 15.85 13.82
N PHE A 178 10.21 16.00 12.58
CA PHE A 178 11.07 16.39 11.47
C PHE A 178 10.27 17.21 10.45
N GLN A 179 10.96 17.85 9.52
CA GLN A 179 10.33 18.57 8.40
C GLN A 179 10.80 18.02 7.08
N THR A 180 9.96 18.12 6.07
CA THR A 180 10.28 17.77 4.69
C THR A 180 9.59 18.74 3.74
N GLU A 181 10.04 18.79 2.49
CA GLU A 181 9.39 19.55 1.43
C GLU A 181 8.60 18.59 0.54
N ILE A 182 7.34 18.94 0.27
CA ILE A 182 6.42 18.16 -0.55
C ILE A 182 5.80 19.08 -1.58
N PRO A 183 5.64 18.64 -2.85
CA PRO A 183 4.91 19.42 -3.83
C PRO A 183 3.52 19.81 -3.33
N ASP A 184 3.22 21.11 -3.32
CA ASP A 184 1.93 21.64 -2.88
C ASP A 184 0.76 21.01 -3.66
N ALA A 185 0.95 20.82 -4.96
CA ALA A 185 -0.02 20.14 -5.82
C ALA A 185 -0.30 18.69 -5.37
N GLU A 186 0.69 17.98 -4.82
CA GLU A 186 0.52 16.62 -4.32
C GLU A 186 -0.32 16.60 -3.04
N LEU A 187 -0.05 17.52 -2.11
CA LEU A 187 -0.84 17.68 -0.88
C LEU A 187 -2.30 17.97 -1.19
N TYR A 188 -2.53 18.92 -2.12
CA TYR A 188 -3.88 19.27 -2.56
C TYR A 188 -4.60 18.13 -3.26
N GLN A 189 -3.95 17.43 -4.20
CA GLN A 189 -4.54 16.31 -4.94
C GLN A 189 -4.94 15.15 -4.02
N LYS A 190 -4.17 14.93 -2.95
CA LYS A 190 -4.41 13.85 -1.98
C LYS A 190 -5.23 14.28 -0.77
N GLU A 191 -5.67 15.53 -0.76
CA GLU A 191 -6.44 16.12 0.34
C GLU A 191 -5.74 15.93 1.70
N ILE A 192 -4.40 16.12 1.73
CA ILE A 192 -3.60 16.01 2.95
C ILE A 192 -3.64 17.35 3.69
N ASN A 193 -4.05 17.32 4.95
CA ASN A 193 -4.21 18.48 5.81
C ASN A 193 -3.49 18.28 7.14
N GLU A 194 -3.33 19.37 7.89
CA GLU A 194 -2.88 19.31 9.28
C GLU A 194 -3.81 18.43 10.13
N GLY A 195 -3.23 17.56 10.93
CA GLY A 195 -3.93 16.55 11.73
C GLY A 195 -4.16 15.21 11.02
N ASP A 196 -3.86 15.09 9.73
CA ASP A 196 -3.95 13.82 9.04
C ASP A 196 -2.79 12.87 9.42
N GLU A 197 -3.08 11.58 9.43
CA GLU A 197 -2.07 10.54 9.53
C GLU A 197 -1.67 10.08 8.14
N VAL A 198 -0.35 9.97 7.92
CA VAL A 198 0.26 9.67 6.62
C VAL A 198 1.40 8.67 6.75
N ALA A 199 1.77 8.04 5.64
CA ALA A 199 3.01 7.29 5.51
C ALA A 199 3.74 7.67 4.22
N PHE A 200 5.04 7.38 4.16
CA PHE A 200 5.83 7.60 2.96
C PHE A 200 6.17 6.28 2.31
N SER A 201 5.92 6.19 1.01
CA SER A 201 6.42 5.08 0.22
C SER A 201 7.93 5.20 -0.03
N PRO A 202 8.63 4.12 -0.39
CA PRO A 202 10.08 4.13 -0.59
C PRO A 202 10.57 5.05 -1.72
N ASP A 203 9.70 5.47 -2.63
CA ASP A 203 9.95 6.49 -3.66
C ASP A 203 9.67 7.92 -3.19
N GLY A 204 9.33 8.10 -1.90
CA GLY A 204 9.14 9.41 -1.25
C GLY A 204 7.75 10.00 -1.40
N VAL A 205 6.79 9.27 -1.98
CA VAL A 205 5.41 9.74 -2.15
C VAL A 205 4.67 9.68 -0.82
N ILE A 206 4.02 10.77 -0.43
CA ILE A 206 3.16 10.82 0.76
C ILE A 206 1.82 10.14 0.48
N LEU A 207 1.36 9.29 1.41
CA LEU A 207 0.13 8.49 1.30
C LEU A 207 -0.71 8.69 2.57
N LYS A 208 -2.02 8.91 2.39
CA LYS A 208 -2.97 9.13 3.50
C LYS A 208 -3.44 7.80 4.10
N LEU A 209 -3.62 7.75 5.43
CA LEU A 209 -4.19 6.63 6.16
C LEU A 209 -5.71 6.62 6.15
#